data_40f9261229418d0b133774ae0acf42bc
#
_entry.id   40f9261229418d0b133774ae0acf42bc
#
_cell.length_a   1.000
_cell.length_b   1.000
_cell.length_c   1.000
_cell.angle_alpha   90.00
_cell.angle_beta   90.00
_cell.angle_gamma   90.00
#
_symmetry.space_group_name_H-M   'P 1'
#
loop_
_entity.id
_entity.type
_entity.pdbx_description
1 polymer ?
#
loop_
_entity_poly.entity_id
_entity_poly.type
_entity_poly.pdbx_seq_one_letter_code
_entity_poly.pdbx_strand_id
1 'polypeptide(L)'
;MYLEVKNLVKYYQKEVPVIKKLNFSVEKGEIISFLGDSGSGKTTFLKCISGLETINSGTISLNNNILNNKNIFIKPQKRKIGFVFQDYPLFPHLNLKDNITFNLKSKYLKKLDYMISLTGLEKLLYRYPHELSGGEQQRACIARALIREPDLLLLDEPFSNLDSNIKLSMREEIYKIIKETKTTTILVTHDINDSLNIADRILIFKAGVLQQYDDPVNMYCEPANCYCAKVLGDLNQIDIDKKTFYIRPEKIKIVKESSNKVIVDKCFFQGKEYKIKGKINGFDWQFFSNKPAKKPVSYTHLTLPTRKLVV
;
A
#
# COMPACT_ATOMS: atom_id res chain seq x y z
N MET A 1 -8.25 16.53 -12.69
CA MET A 1 -7.81 16.00 -11.37
C MET A 1 -9.02 15.89 -10.46
N TYR A 2 -9.22 14.74 -9.80
CA TYR A 2 -10.36 14.52 -8.91
C TYR A 2 -10.03 14.85 -7.45
N LEU A 3 -8.90 14.31 -6.94
CA LEU A 3 -8.28 14.77 -5.71
C LEU A 3 -6.99 15.52 -6.06
N GLU A 4 -6.77 16.68 -5.47
CA GLU A 4 -5.55 17.45 -5.66
C GLU A 4 -5.00 17.92 -4.31
N VAL A 5 -3.72 17.69 -4.09
CA VAL A 5 -2.98 18.12 -2.91
C VAL A 5 -1.82 18.99 -3.37
N LYS A 6 -1.80 20.24 -2.89
CA LYS A 6 -0.78 21.24 -3.26
C LYS A 6 -0.05 21.76 -2.02
N ASN A 7 1.28 21.61 -2.02
CA ASN A 7 2.19 22.15 -1.00
C ASN A 7 1.75 21.83 0.44
N LEU A 8 1.19 20.62 0.66
CA LEU A 8 0.70 20.22 1.96
C LEU A 8 1.84 20.11 2.97
N VAL A 9 1.69 20.83 4.08
CA VAL A 9 2.61 20.75 5.22
C VAL A 9 1.81 20.49 6.50
N LYS A 10 2.33 19.56 7.32
CA LYS A 10 1.78 19.23 8.63
C LYS A 10 2.87 19.10 9.69
N TYR A 11 2.70 19.78 10.82
CA TYR A 11 3.48 19.61 12.04
C TYR A 11 2.57 19.17 13.18
N TYR A 12 3.10 18.39 14.12
CA TYR A 12 2.52 18.23 15.46
C TYR A 12 3.30 19.07 16.50
N GLN A 13 4.60 19.20 16.30
CA GLN A 13 5.48 20.07 17.09
C GLN A 13 6.10 21.12 16.18
N LYS A 14 6.33 22.34 16.70
CA LYS A 14 7.04 23.38 15.94
C LYS A 14 8.40 22.84 15.52
N GLU A 15 8.79 23.08 14.24
CA GLU A 15 10.08 22.76 13.62
C GLU A 15 10.27 21.34 13.06
N VAL A 16 9.42 20.35 13.40
CA VAL A 16 9.55 18.99 12.84
C VAL A 16 8.33 18.65 11.97
N PRO A 17 8.37 18.94 10.66
CA PRO A 17 7.25 18.61 9.78
C PRO A 17 7.14 17.11 9.56
N VAL A 18 5.94 16.56 9.84
CA VAL A 18 5.57 15.19 9.53
C VAL A 18 5.25 15.02 8.04
N ILE A 19 4.74 16.09 7.39
CA ILE A 19 4.52 16.16 5.94
C ILE A 19 5.19 17.44 5.42
N LYS A 20 6.03 17.31 4.39
CA LYS A 20 6.93 18.37 3.87
C LYS A 20 6.58 18.72 2.42
N LYS A 21 5.71 19.73 2.20
CA LYS A 21 5.34 20.22 0.86
C LYS A 21 4.90 19.13 -0.11
N LEU A 22 4.02 18.22 0.35
CA LEU A 22 3.52 17.15 -0.48
C LEU A 22 2.65 17.69 -1.63
N ASN A 23 2.93 17.25 -2.84
CA ASN A 23 2.18 17.54 -4.06
C ASN A 23 1.87 16.25 -4.79
N PHE A 24 0.61 15.98 -5.06
CA PHE A 24 0.19 14.91 -5.96
C PHE A 24 -1.29 15.07 -6.33
N SER A 25 -1.74 14.28 -7.30
CA SER A 25 -3.12 14.29 -7.77
C SER A 25 -3.60 12.89 -8.12
N VAL A 26 -4.90 12.68 -8.00
CA VAL A 26 -5.59 11.40 -8.27
C VAL A 26 -6.73 11.66 -9.24
N GLU A 27 -6.91 10.76 -10.20
CA GLU A 27 -8.05 10.78 -11.11
C GLU A 27 -9.27 10.08 -10.49
N LYS A 28 -10.45 10.33 -11.04
CA LYS A 28 -11.69 9.71 -10.54
C LYS A 28 -11.68 8.20 -10.79
N GLY A 29 -11.98 7.42 -9.76
CA GLY A 29 -12.03 5.96 -9.82
C GLY A 29 -10.65 5.28 -9.73
N GLU A 30 -9.58 6.05 -9.58
CA GLU A 30 -8.22 5.54 -9.43
C GLU A 30 -7.97 5.02 -8.00
N ILE A 31 -7.21 3.95 -7.88
CA ILE A 31 -6.76 3.38 -6.60
C ILE A 31 -5.28 3.73 -6.43
N ILE A 32 -4.97 4.55 -5.43
CA ILE A 32 -3.60 4.94 -5.09
C ILE A 32 -3.15 4.24 -3.83
N SER A 33 -1.97 3.62 -3.87
CA SER A 33 -1.32 3.11 -2.67
C SER A 33 -0.26 4.08 -2.16
N PHE A 34 -0.32 4.38 -0.85
CA PHE A 34 0.74 5.07 -0.11
C PHE A 34 1.62 4.04 0.59
N LEU A 35 2.81 3.83 0.09
CA LEU A 35 3.79 2.86 0.59
C LEU A 35 4.95 3.58 1.30
N GLY A 36 5.42 3.03 2.40
CA GLY A 36 6.57 3.56 3.13
C GLY A 36 6.67 3.03 4.56
N ASP A 37 7.78 3.32 5.23
CA ASP A 37 8.07 2.85 6.57
C ASP A 37 7.04 3.33 7.61
N SER A 38 6.93 2.62 8.74
CA SER A 38 6.17 3.08 9.89
C SER A 38 6.71 4.45 10.36
N GLY A 39 5.79 5.36 10.72
CA GLY A 39 6.17 6.72 11.14
C GLY A 39 6.52 7.68 9.98
N SER A 40 6.43 7.29 8.71
CA SER A 40 6.73 8.19 7.58
C SER A 40 5.71 9.30 7.36
N GLY A 41 4.54 9.27 8.04
CA GLY A 41 3.50 10.29 7.95
C GLY A 41 2.24 9.88 7.18
N LYS A 42 2.09 8.62 6.77
CA LYS A 42 0.97 8.11 5.95
C LYS A 42 -0.40 8.27 6.62
N THR A 43 -0.56 7.77 7.84
CA THR A 43 -1.81 7.92 8.62
C THR A 43 -2.12 9.39 8.90
N THR A 44 -1.10 10.22 9.17
CA THR A 44 -1.27 11.68 9.34
C THR A 44 -1.83 12.30 8.07
N PHE A 45 -1.33 11.87 6.91
CA PHE A 45 -1.84 12.33 5.62
C PHE A 45 -3.32 11.95 5.42
N LEU A 46 -3.73 10.70 5.70
CA LEU A 46 -5.14 10.29 5.64
C LEU A 46 -6.01 11.12 6.58
N LYS A 47 -5.53 11.40 7.81
CA LYS A 47 -6.24 12.26 8.79
C LYS A 47 -6.40 13.70 8.28
N CYS A 48 -5.41 14.26 7.57
CA CYS A 48 -5.53 15.58 6.95
C CYS A 48 -6.58 15.60 5.83
N ILE A 49 -6.60 14.59 4.95
CA ILE A 49 -7.61 14.49 3.88
C ILE A 49 -9.01 14.31 4.45
N SER A 50 -9.18 13.44 5.45
CA SER A 50 -10.48 13.17 6.07
C SER A 50 -10.99 14.35 6.93
N GLY A 51 -10.09 15.29 7.30
CA GLY A 51 -10.41 16.43 8.19
C GLY A 51 -10.38 16.08 9.67
N LEU A 52 -9.87 14.91 10.03
CA LEU A 52 -9.60 14.56 11.43
C LEU A 52 -8.39 15.33 11.97
N GLU A 53 -7.53 15.84 11.06
CA GLU A 53 -6.42 16.72 11.37
C GLU A 53 -6.45 17.96 10.46
N THR A 54 -6.04 19.09 11.01
CA THR A 54 -5.83 20.32 10.25
C THR A 54 -4.47 20.29 9.56
N ILE A 55 -4.32 21.03 8.46
CA ILE A 55 -3.02 21.28 7.82
C ILE A 55 -2.43 22.60 8.31
N ASN A 56 -1.10 22.73 8.26
CA ASN A 56 -0.42 23.98 8.61
C ASN A 56 -0.29 24.90 7.39
N SER A 57 -0.10 24.34 6.20
CA SER A 57 -0.13 25.08 4.94
C SER A 57 -0.44 24.15 3.76
N GLY A 58 -0.72 24.74 2.61
CA GLY A 58 -1.08 24.03 1.39
C GLY A 58 -2.59 24.01 1.13
N THR A 59 -3.02 23.18 0.19
CA THR A 59 -4.43 23.05 -0.18
C THR A 59 -4.76 21.59 -0.46
N ILE A 60 -5.91 21.14 0.01
CA ILE A 60 -6.54 19.87 -0.33
C ILE A 60 -7.86 20.17 -1.00
N SER A 61 -8.07 19.67 -2.21
CA SER A 61 -9.35 19.80 -2.93
C SER A 61 -9.80 18.43 -3.45
N LEU A 62 -11.11 18.19 -3.41
CA LEU A 62 -11.75 16.97 -3.90
C LEU A 62 -12.95 17.35 -4.76
N ASN A 63 -13.01 16.81 -5.98
CA ASN A 63 -14.09 17.09 -6.92
C ASN A 63 -14.34 18.60 -7.10
N ASN A 64 -13.27 19.35 -7.35
CA ASN A 64 -13.21 20.80 -7.50
C ASN A 64 -13.64 21.63 -6.23
N ASN A 65 -13.90 20.97 -5.10
CA ASN A 65 -14.21 21.65 -3.85
C ASN A 65 -12.99 21.69 -2.92
N ILE A 66 -12.64 22.85 -2.42
CA ILE A 66 -11.57 23.00 -1.45
C ILE A 66 -12.06 22.44 -0.11
N LEU A 67 -11.37 21.41 0.40
CA LEU A 67 -11.64 20.79 1.69
C LEU A 67 -10.87 21.45 2.83
N ASN A 68 -9.64 21.89 2.54
CA ASN A 68 -8.76 22.50 3.52
C ASN A 68 -7.72 23.40 2.83
N ASN A 69 -7.60 24.62 3.32
CA ASN A 69 -6.52 25.56 3.00
C ASN A 69 -6.37 26.56 4.16
N LYS A 70 -5.63 27.66 3.96
CA LYS A 70 -5.43 28.70 4.98
C LYS A 70 -6.76 29.31 5.51
N ASN A 71 -7.78 29.43 4.65
CA ASN A 71 -9.04 30.13 4.95
C ASN A 71 -10.23 29.17 5.13
N ILE A 72 -10.15 27.94 4.64
CA ILE A 72 -11.26 26.99 4.58
C ILE A 72 -10.86 25.72 5.32
N PHE A 73 -11.74 25.26 6.22
CA PHE A 73 -11.67 23.93 6.83
C PHE A 73 -13.05 23.30 6.85
N ILE A 74 -13.27 22.32 5.96
CA ILE A 74 -14.50 21.53 5.96
C ILE A 74 -14.39 20.44 7.03
N LYS A 75 -15.33 20.41 7.98
CA LYS A 75 -15.37 19.38 9.05
C LYS A 75 -15.55 17.97 8.46
N PRO A 76 -15.02 16.88 9.09
CA PRO A 76 -15.06 15.52 8.56
C PRO A 76 -16.45 15.07 8.11
N GLN A 77 -17.48 15.31 8.92
CA GLN A 77 -18.86 14.88 8.62
C GLN A 77 -19.50 15.59 7.42
N LYS A 78 -18.91 16.66 6.93
CA LYS A 78 -19.34 17.37 5.71
C LYS A 78 -18.52 17.00 4.49
N ARG A 79 -17.40 16.25 4.66
CA ARG A 79 -16.63 15.69 3.56
C ARG A 79 -17.29 14.39 3.14
N LYS A 80 -17.52 14.20 1.87
CA LYS A 80 -18.01 12.91 1.35
C LYS A 80 -16.89 11.88 1.27
N ILE A 81 -16.28 11.57 2.39
CA ILE A 81 -15.13 10.67 2.50
C ILE A 81 -15.50 9.50 3.40
N GLY A 82 -15.33 8.28 2.89
CA GLY A 82 -15.37 7.05 3.67
C GLY A 82 -13.98 6.80 4.27
N PHE A 83 -13.93 6.42 5.55
CA PHE A 83 -12.67 6.09 6.23
C PHE A 83 -12.79 4.72 6.89
N VAL A 84 -11.88 3.82 6.58
CA VAL A 84 -11.70 2.53 7.23
C VAL A 84 -10.39 2.57 8.00
N PHE A 85 -10.49 2.50 9.32
CA PHE A 85 -9.34 2.49 10.23
C PHE A 85 -8.75 1.09 10.35
N GLN A 86 -7.50 1.01 10.77
CA GLN A 86 -6.73 -0.21 10.95
C GLN A 86 -7.40 -1.20 11.92
N ASP A 87 -8.05 -0.72 12.99
CA ASP A 87 -8.63 -1.54 14.04
C ASP A 87 -10.09 -1.96 13.78
N TYR A 88 -10.61 -1.69 12.56
CA TYR A 88 -12.00 -2.00 12.15
C TYR A 88 -13.05 -1.61 13.20
N PRO A 89 -13.18 -0.33 13.59
CA PRO A 89 -14.02 0.08 14.71
C PRO A 89 -15.50 -0.09 14.40
N LEU A 90 -16.04 -1.25 14.73
CA LEU A 90 -17.48 -1.53 14.76
C LEU A 90 -18.03 -1.21 16.15
N PHE A 91 -19.29 -0.76 16.22
CA PHE A 91 -19.97 -0.56 17.49
C PHE A 91 -20.27 -1.92 18.14
N PRO A 92 -19.67 -2.26 19.30
CA PRO A 92 -19.74 -3.60 19.87
C PRO A 92 -21.14 -4.00 20.34
N HIS A 93 -21.99 -3.01 20.64
CA HIS A 93 -23.37 -3.17 21.11
C HIS A 93 -24.41 -3.24 19.97
N LEU A 94 -23.97 -3.10 18.71
CA LEU A 94 -24.83 -3.18 17.53
C LEU A 94 -24.49 -4.44 16.74
N ASN A 95 -25.50 -5.10 16.17
CA ASN A 95 -25.29 -6.17 15.21
C ASN A 95 -24.73 -5.62 13.90
N LEU A 96 -24.35 -6.47 12.96
CA LEU A 96 -23.69 -6.07 11.71
C LEU A 96 -24.59 -5.17 10.84
N LYS A 97 -25.89 -5.52 10.71
CA LYS A 97 -26.84 -4.70 9.94
C LYS A 97 -26.94 -3.29 10.53
N ASP A 98 -27.08 -3.19 11.84
CA ASP A 98 -27.18 -1.89 12.53
C ASP A 98 -25.88 -1.09 12.48
N ASN A 99 -24.73 -1.78 12.48
CA ASN A 99 -23.42 -1.14 12.23
C ASN A 99 -23.35 -0.52 10.84
N ILE A 100 -23.75 -1.25 9.79
CA ILE A 100 -23.70 -0.76 8.41
C ILE A 100 -24.70 0.40 8.21
N THR A 101 -25.87 0.30 8.80
CA THR A 101 -26.96 1.29 8.65
C THR A 101 -26.91 2.44 9.69
N PHE A 102 -25.97 2.40 10.61
CA PHE A 102 -25.86 3.41 11.68
C PHE A 102 -25.88 4.84 11.14
N ASN A 103 -26.86 5.63 11.57
CA ASN A 103 -27.07 7.02 11.12
C ASN A 103 -27.08 7.17 9.59
N LEU A 104 -27.66 6.19 8.88
CA LEU A 104 -27.78 6.20 7.44
C LEU A 104 -29.02 6.97 7.00
N LYS A 105 -28.87 7.88 6.04
CA LYS A 105 -30.04 8.59 5.46
C LYS A 105 -30.88 7.60 4.67
N SER A 106 -32.24 7.74 4.72
CA SER A 106 -33.20 6.84 4.08
C SER A 106 -32.94 6.62 2.57
N LYS A 107 -32.44 7.60 1.86
CA LYS A 107 -32.10 7.49 0.44
C LYS A 107 -31.07 6.39 0.13
N TYR A 108 -30.18 6.07 1.07
CA TYR A 108 -29.15 5.03 0.91
C TYR A 108 -29.63 3.61 1.28
N LEU A 109 -30.74 3.50 2.05
CA LEU A 109 -31.30 2.18 2.45
C LEU A 109 -31.64 1.31 1.25
N LYS A 110 -32.04 1.90 0.12
CA LYS A 110 -32.34 1.18 -1.13
C LYS A 110 -31.14 0.39 -1.68
N LYS A 111 -29.93 0.69 -1.23
CA LYS A 111 -28.69 0.04 -1.66
C LYS A 111 -28.14 -0.97 -0.66
N LEU A 112 -28.86 -1.17 0.45
CA LEU A 112 -28.39 -2.04 1.53
C LEU A 112 -28.19 -3.47 1.03
N ASP A 113 -29.21 -4.04 0.37
CA ASP A 113 -29.14 -5.43 -0.11
C ASP A 113 -28.02 -5.62 -1.13
N TYR A 114 -27.87 -4.66 -2.06
CA TYR A 114 -26.73 -4.67 -3.00
C TYR A 114 -25.39 -4.62 -2.29
N MET A 115 -25.21 -3.73 -1.31
CA MET A 115 -23.96 -3.60 -0.58
C MET A 115 -23.65 -4.84 0.25
N ILE A 116 -24.65 -5.43 0.88
CA ILE A 116 -24.54 -6.68 1.64
C ILE A 116 -24.10 -7.83 0.71
N SER A 117 -24.74 -7.97 -0.45
CA SER A 117 -24.37 -8.98 -1.42
C SER A 117 -22.97 -8.77 -1.99
N LEU A 118 -22.61 -7.53 -2.35
CA LEU A 118 -21.29 -7.19 -2.86
C LEU A 118 -20.17 -7.53 -1.85
N THR A 119 -20.45 -7.40 -0.55
CA THR A 119 -19.48 -7.66 0.52
C THR A 119 -19.58 -9.06 1.13
N GLY A 120 -20.52 -9.91 0.65
CA GLY A 120 -20.70 -11.29 1.11
C GLY A 120 -21.08 -11.40 2.58
N LEU A 121 -21.95 -10.51 3.07
CA LEU A 121 -22.33 -10.39 4.48
C LEU A 121 -23.75 -10.89 4.79
N GLU A 122 -24.45 -11.50 3.83
CA GLU A 122 -25.88 -11.87 3.92
C GLU A 122 -26.17 -12.74 5.15
N LYS A 123 -25.30 -13.71 5.43
CA LYS A 123 -25.50 -14.68 6.52
C LYS A 123 -25.07 -14.16 7.90
N LEU A 124 -24.50 -12.95 7.95
CA LEU A 124 -23.84 -12.38 9.14
C LEU A 124 -24.60 -11.18 9.74
N LEU A 125 -25.68 -10.75 9.14
CA LEU A 125 -26.35 -9.48 9.44
C LEU A 125 -26.75 -9.29 10.90
N TYR A 126 -27.10 -10.37 11.58
CA TYR A 126 -27.57 -10.35 12.98
C TYR A 126 -26.46 -10.68 13.98
N ARG A 127 -25.22 -10.99 13.51
CA ARG A 127 -24.08 -11.21 14.39
C ARG A 127 -23.51 -9.91 14.93
N TYR A 128 -22.96 -10.00 16.13
CA TYR A 128 -22.24 -8.89 16.76
C TYR A 128 -20.75 -8.91 16.37
N PRO A 129 -20.03 -7.78 16.50
CA PRO A 129 -18.60 -7.69 16.10
C PRO A 129 -17.72 -8.79 16.69
N HIS A 130 -17.91 -9.18 17.95
CA HIS A 130 -17.13 -10.23 18.61
C HIS A 130 -17.38 -11.65 18.07
N GLU A 131 -18.43 -11.84 17.30
CA GLU A 131 -18.76 -13.12 16.64
C GLU A 131 -18.24 -13.20 15.20
N LEU A 132 -17.55 -12.15 14.72
CA LEU A 132 -17.03 -12.03 13.37
C LEU A 132 -15.53 -12.25 13.34
N SER A 133 -15.04 -12.91 12.30
CA SER A 133 -13.62 -12.96 11.98
C SER A 133 -13.08 -11.56 11.58
N GLY A 134 -11.78 -11.35 11.65
CA GLY A 134 -11.16 -10.08 11.25
C GLY A 134 -11.48 -9.66 9.81
N GLY A 135 -11.52 -10.62 8.87
CA GLY A 135 -11.92 -10.35 7.48
C GLY A 135 -13.38 -9.95 7.34
N GLU A 136 -14.30 -10.58 8.12
CA GLU A 136 -15.72 -10.18 8.13
C GLU A 136 -15.91 -8.81 8.74
N GLN A 137 -15.20 -8.47 9.82
CA GLN A 137 -15.22 -7.13 10.42
C GLN A 137 -14.71 -6.07 9.41
N GLN A 138 -13.65 -6.38 8.68
CA GLN A 138 -13.11 -5.51 7.65
C GLN A 138 -14.13 -5.24 6.55
N ARG A 139 -14.76 -6.29 5.97
CA ARG A 139 -15.79 -6.14 4.95
C ARG A 139 -16.97 -5.33 5.47
N ALA A 140 -17.35 -5.51 6.72
CA ALA A 140 -18.39 -4.71 7.37
C ALA A 140 -18.04 -3.22 7.45
N CYS A 141 -16.80 -2.89 7.83
CA CYS A 141 -16.33 -1.50 7.86
C CYS A 141 -16.30 -0.87 6.46
N ILE A 142 -15.91 -1.65 5.44
CA ILE A 142 -15.94 -1.21 4.05
C ILE A 142 -17.38 -1.00 3.56
N ALA A 143 -18.29 -1.94 3.84
CA ALA A 143 -19.72 -1.79 3.52
C ALA A 143 -20.31 -0.53 4.16
N ARG A 144 -20.03 -0.28 5.46
CA ARG A 144 -20.47 0.92 6.18
C ARG A 144 -19.91 2.21 5.57
N ALA A 145 -18.68 2.20 5.07
CA ALA A 145 -18.08 3.34 4.42
C ALA A 145 -18.68 3.60 3.03
N LEU A 146 -18.83 2.54 2.21
CA LEU A 146 -19.25 2.63 0.81
C LEU A 146 -20.74 2.86 0.61
N ILE A 147 -21.62 2.36 1.52
CA ILE A 147 -23.09 2.53 1.39
C ILE A 147 -23.52 3.98 1.33
N ARG A 148 -22.68 4.90 1.83
CA ARG A 148 -22.89 6.35 1.80
C ARG A 148 -22.48 7.01 0.49
N GLU A 149 -21.99 6.24 -0.48
CA GLU A 149 -21.45 6.71 -1.77
C GLU A 149 -20.43 7.85 -1.59
N PRO A 150 -19.31 7.57 -0.93
CA PRO A 150 -18.29 8.59 -0.74
C PRO A 150 -17.64 8.96 -2.07
N ASP A 151 -17.22 10.23 -2.20
CA ASP A 151 -16.39 10.69 -3.32
C ASP A 151 -14.96 10.12 -3.24
N LEU A 152 -14.49 9.77 -2.03
CA LEU A 152 -13.18 9.20 -1.76
C LEU A 152 -13.25 8.17 -0.63
N LEU A 153 -12.64 7.01 -0.82
CA LEU A 153 -12.45 5.99 0.22
C LEU A 153 -11.00 6.01 0.71
N LEU A 154 -10.81 6.09 2.01
CA LEU A 154 -9.51 6.03 2.68
C LEU A 154 -9.40 4.72 3.46
N LEU A 155 -8.37 3.94 3.21
CA LEU A 155 -8.07 2.68 3.87
C LEU A 155 -6.72 2.79 4.59
N ASP A 156 -6.73 2.72 5.91
CA ASP A 156 -5.51 2.79 6.74
C ASP A 156 -5.11 1.38 7.16
N GLU A 157 -4.06 0.84 6.54
CA GLU A 157 -3.50 -0.50 6.76
C GLU A 157 -4.57 -1.63 6.81
N PRO A 158 -5.45 -1.73 5.79
CA PRO A 158 -6.63 -2.58 5.86
C PRO A 158 -6.33 -4.08 6.00
N PHE A 159 -5.11 -4.54 5.70
CA PHE A 159 -4.75 -5.96 5.75
C PHE A 159 -3.79 -6.31 6.90
N SER A 160 -3.42 -5.36 7.75
CA SER A 160 -2.37 -5.56 8.77
C SER A 160 -2.74 -6.63 9.81
N ASN A 161 -4.00 -6.70 10.19
CA ASN A 161 -4.51 -7.58 11.24
C ASN A 161 -4.99 -8.95 10.74
N LEU A 162 -4.67 -9.32 9.50
CA LEU A 162 -5.10 -10.58 8.88
C LEU A 162 -3.93 -11.57 8.78
N ASP A 163 -4.26 -12.85 8.91
CA ASP A 163 -3.33 -13.94 8.65
C ASP A 163 -2.86 -13.96 7.19
N SER A 164 -1.62 -14.36 6.94
CA SER A 164 -1.01 -14.38 5.61
C SER A 164 -1.81 -15.17 4.57
N ASN A 165 -2.45 -16.27 4.98
CA ASN A 165 -3.26 -17.12 4.09
C ASN A 165 -4.57 -16.44 3.67
N ILE A 166 -5.12 -15.57 4.51
CA ILE A 166 -6.38 -14.85 4.27
C ILE A 166 -6.11 -13.55 3.49
N LYS A 167 -4.91 -12.96 3.65
CA LYS A 167 -4.58 -11.68 3.00
C LYS A 167 -4.77 -11.70 1.48
N LEU A 168 -4.40 -12.80 0.81
CA LEU A 168 -4.50 -12.87 -0.66
C LEU A 168 -5.95 -12.79 -1.13
N SER A 169 -6.83 -13.63 -0.59
CA SER A 169 -8.25 -13.61 -0.94
C SER A 169 -8.92 -12.29 -0.57
N MET A 170 -8.57 -11.72 0.58
CA MET A 170 -9.11 -10.43 1.01
C MET A 170 -8.68 -9.27 0.10
N ARG A 171 -7.44 -9.28 -0.42
CA ARG A 171 -7.00 -8.29 -1.42
C ARG A 171 -7.87 -8.33 -2.66
N GLU A 172 -8.11 -9.52 -3.19
CA GLU A 172 -8.94 -9.74 -4.38
C GLU A 172 -10.39 -9.31 -4.15
N GLU A 173 -10.97 -9.68 -3.00
CA GLU A 173 -12.32 -9.28 -2.61
C GLU A 173 -12.46 -7.75 -2.51
N ILE A 174 -11.56 -7.08 -1.78
CA ILE A 174 -11.60 -5.64 -1.60
C ILE A 174 -11.35 -4.91 -2.93
N TYR A 175 -10.40 -5.38 -3.74
CA TYR A 175 -10.18 -4.85 -5.08
C TYR A 175 -11.45 -4.92 -5.92
N LYS A 176 -12.13 -6.07 -5.94
CA LYS A 176 -13.40 -6.25 -6.64
C LYS A 176 -14.46 -5.26 -6.15
N ILE A 177 -14.65 -5.14 -4.83
CA ILE A 177 -15.61 -4.21 -4.23
C ILE A 177 -15.33 -2.76 -4.67
N ILE A 178 -14.07 -2.32 -4.62
CA ILE A 178 -13.68 -0.96 -5.00
C ILE A 178 -13.91 -0.72 -6.50
N LYS A 179 -13.54 -1.66 -7.37
CA LYS A 179 -13.72 -1.53 -8.83
C LYS A 179 -15.21 -1.54 -9.22
N GLU A 180 -16.03 -2.40 -8.60
CA GLU A 180 -17.48 -2.44 -8.81
C GLU A 180 -18.16 -1.12 -8.41
N THR A 181 -17.75 -0.55 -7.28
CA THR A 181 -18.30 0.74 -6.81
C THR A 181 -17.69 1.95 -7.53
N LYS A 182 -16.63 1.76 -8.33
CA LYS A 182 -15.88 2.82 -9.02
C LYS A 182 -15.47 3.97 -8.09
N THR A 183 -15.20 3.65 -6.83
CA THR A 183 -14.88 4.64 -5.80
C THR A 183 -13.38 4.97 -5.86
N THR A 184 -13.04 6.25 -6.00
CA THR A 184 -11.66 6.73 -5.88
C THR A 184 -11.14 6.33 -4.50
N THR A 185 -9.95 5.69 -4.43
CA THR A 185 -9.48 5.09 -3.18
C THR A 185 -8.02 5.43 -2.91
N ILE A 186 -7.71 5.76 -1.66
CA ILE A 186 -6.34 5.82 -1.16
C ILE A 186 -6.16 4.73 -0.12
N LEU A 187 -5.21 3.84 -0.39
CA LEU A 187 -4.79 2.75 0.47
C LEU A 187 -3.43 3.09 1.08
N VAL A 188 -3.34 3.11 2.41
CA VAL A 188 -2.07 3.21 3.12
C VAL A 188 -1.65 1.82 3.58
N THR A 189 -0.42 1.42 3.28
CA THR A 189 0.13 0.14 3.69
C THR A 189 1.66 0.21 3.82
N HIS A 190 2.24 -0.75 4.53
CA HIS A 190 3.66 -1.04 4.54
C HIS A 190 3.98 -2.34 3.77
N ASP A 191 2.96 -3.07 3.30
CA ASP A 191 3.12 -4.31 2.53
C ASP A 191 3.15 -4.00 1.03
N ILE A 192 4.26 -4.33 0.38
CA ILE A 192 4.47 -4.17 -1.06
C ILE A 192 3.41 -4.90 -1.87
N ASN A 193 2.99 -6.09 -1.43
CA ASN A 193 2.02 -6.90 -2.19
C ASN A 193 0.64 -6.23 -2.20
N ASP A 194 0.26 -5.50 -1.14
CA ASP A 194 -0.97 -4.72 -1.14
C ASP A 194 -0.93 -3.66 -2.25
N SER A 195 0.22 -2.98 -2.37
CA SER A 195 0.42 -1.93 -3.37
C SER A 195 0.47 -2.48 -4.80
N LEU A 196 1.29 -3.52 -5.04
CA LEU A 196 1.49 -4.06 -6.39
C LEU A 196 0.25 -4.77 -6.95
N ASN A 197 -0.60 -5.35 -6.09
CA ASN A 197 -1.78 -6.12 -6.55
C ASN A 197 -3.05 -5.28 -6.68
N ILE A 198 -3.16 -4.15 -5.97
CA ILE A 198 -4.42 -3.40 -5.87
C ILE A 198 -4.33 -2.04 -6.56
N ALA A 199 -3.19 -1.35 -6.47
CA ALA A 199 -3.09 0.04 -6.87
C ALA A 199 -2.92 0.23 -8.38
N ASP A 200 -3.59 1.24 -8.92
CA ASP A 200 -3.33 1.76 -10.26
C ASP A 200 -2.03 2.59 -10.28
N ARG A 201 -1.73 3.30 -9.18
CA ARG A 201 -0.45 4.02 -8.97
C ARG A 201 0.01 3.91 -7.52
N ILE A 202 1.32 3.92 -7.33
CA ILE A 202 1.98 3.82 -6.03
C ILE A 202 2.71 5.13 -5.73
N LEU A 203 2.54 5.63 -4.51
CA LEU A 203 3.27 6.76 -3.96
C LEU A 203 4.19 6.25 -2.86
N ILE A 204 5.51 6.36 -3.05
CA ILE A 204 6.48 6.02 -2.00
C ILE A 204 6.78 7.25 -1.16
N PHE A 205 6.60 7.10 0.15
CA PHE A 205 6.70 8.19 1.12
C PHE A 205 7.76 7.90 2.19
N LYS A 206 8.73 8.81 2.36
CA LYS A 206 9.80 8.69 3.34
C LYS A 206 9.95 9.96 4.16
N ALA A 207 9.84 9.85 5.47
CA ALA A 207 10.10 10.96 6.41
C ALA A 207 9.39 12.28 6.00
N GLY A 208 8.12 12.18 5.60
CA GLY A 208 7.31 13.35 5.22
C GLY A 208 7.50 13.84 3.78
N VAL A 209 8.30 13.14 2.96
CA VAL A 209 8.62 13.54 1.58
C VAL A 209 8.18 12.47 0.59
N LEU A 210 7.54 12.90 -0.49
CA LEU A 210 7.28 12.07 -1.67
C LEU A 210 8.61 11.73 -2.35
N GLN A 211 8.88 10.43 -2.52
CA GLN A 211 10.08 9.94 -3.19
C GLN A 211 9.84 9.62 -4.66
N GLN A 212 8.72 8.95 -4.95
CA GLN A 212 8.30 8.61 -6.30
C GLN A 212 6.78 8.40 -6.33
N TYR A 213 6.16 8.71 -7.47
CA TYR A 213 4.72 8.49 -7.71
C TYR A 213 4.54 8.01 -9.15
N ASP A 214 4.24 6.73 -9.33
CA ASP A 214 4.21 6.09 -10.65
C ASP A 214 3.27 4.87 -10.65
N ASP A 215 3.05 4.25 -11.81
CA ASP A 215 2.40 2.95 -11.90
C ASP A 215 3.28 1.83 -11.31
N PRO A 216 2.70 0.68 -10.92
CA PRO A 216 3.43 -0.40 -10.26
C PRO A 216 4.61 -0.95 -11.08
N VAL A 217 4.49 -1.02 -12.41
CA VAL A 217 5.54 -1.58 -13.28
C VAL A 217 6.74 -0.64 -13.33
N ASN A 218 6.51 0.64 -13.64
CA ASN A 218 7.55 1.66 -13.67
C ASN A 218 8.20 1.82 -12.30
N MET A 219 7.38 1.85 -11.24
CA MET A 219 7.86 1.93 -9.85
C MET A 219 8.85 0.82 -9.51
N TYR A 220 8.57 -0.42 -9.96
CA TYR A 220 9.42 -1.59 -9.70
C TYR A 220 10.66 -1.65 -10.61
N CYS A 221 10.48 -1.34 -11.90
CA CYS A 221 11.53 -1.47 -12.92
C CYS A 221 12.47 -0.26 -12.97
N GLU A 222 11.96 0.94 -12.69
CA GLU A 222 12.67 2.22 -12.79
C GLU A 222 12.54 3.05 -11.50
N PRO A 223 13.00 2.53 -10.34
CA PRO A 223 12.92 3.25 -9.08
C PRO A 223 13.79 4.51 -9.11
N ALA A 224 13.23 5.63 -8.62
CA ALA A 224 13.90 6.94 -8.64
C ALA A 224 15.15 6.99 -7.76
N ASN A 225 15.27 6.13 -6.76
CA ASN A 225 16.41 6.06 -5.87
C ASN A 225 16.51 4.70 -5.16
N CYS A 226 17.64 4.46 -4.48
CA CYS A 226 17.88 3.21 -3.74
C CYS A 226 16.81 2.91 -2.68
N TYR A 227 16.25 3.93 -2.04
CA TYR A 227 15.18 3.72 -1.06
C TYR A 227 13.92 3.19 -1.73
N CYS A 228 13.48 3.78 -2.84
CA CYS A 228 12.35 3.28 -3.62
C CYS A 228 12.58 1.84 -4.07
N ALA A 229 13.79 1.54 -4.56
CA ALA A 229 14.14 0.19 -4.95
C ALA A 229 14.07 -0.81 -3.79
N LYS A 230 14.57 -0.47 -2.60
CA LYS A 230 14.57 -1.32 -1.39
C LYS A 230 13.18 -1.53 -0.81
N VAL A 231 12.34 -0.50 -0.80
CA VAL A 231 10.95 -0.59 -0.33
C VAL A 231 10.15 -1.60 -1.17
N LEU A 232 10.48 -1.74 -2.46
CA LEU A 232 9.78 -2.60 -3.41
C LEU A 232 10.36 -4.03 -3.48
N GLY A 233 11.29 -4.39 -2.64
CA GLY A 233 11.81 -5.76 -2.54
C GLY A 233 13.32 -5.85 -2.41
N ASP A 234 13.80 -7.08 -2.36
CA ASP A 234 15.22 -7.40 -2.18
C ASP A 234 16.09 -6.85 -3.32
N LEU A 235 17.31 -6.42 -2.96
CA LEU A 235 18.29 -5.91 -3.90
C LEU A 235 19.66 -6.52 -3.61
N ASN A 236 20.39 -6.82 -4.67
CA ASN A 236 21.83 -7.11 -4.62
C ASN A 236 22.59 -5.83 -5.00
N GLN A 237 23.66 -5.54 -4.27
CA GLN A 237 24.54 -4.43 -4.56
C GLN A 237 25.81 -4.93 -5.26
N ILE A 238 26.29 -4.19 -6.25
CA ILE A 238 27.59 -4.38 -6.88
C ILE A 238 28.23 -3.03 -7.20
N ASP A 239 29.52 -2.92 -6.94
CA ASP A 239 30.29 -1.75 -7.30
C ASP A 239 31.10 -2.03 -8.58
N ILE A 240 30.91 -1.23 -9.61
CA ILE A 240 31.61 -1.31 -10.90
C ILE A 240 32.08 0.11 -11.23
N ASP A 241 33.38 0.26 -11.52
CA ASP A 241 33.99 1.55 -11.91
C ASP A 241 33.62 2.71 -10.95
N LYS A 242 33.70 2.46 -9.65
CA LYS A 242 33.36 3.41 -8.55
C LYS A 242 31.91 3.86 -8.52
N LYS A 243 31.01 3.17 -9.24
CA LYS A 243 29.57 3.40 -9.17
C LYS A 243 28.88 2.19 -8.55
N THR A 244 27.92 2.46 -7.68
CA THR A 244 27.08 1.43 -7.06
C THR A 244 25.89 1.13 -7.93
N PHE A 245 25.70 -0.13 -8.26
CA PHE A 245 24.54 -0.64 -8.99
C PHE A 245 23.73 -1.57 -8.11
N TYR A 246 22.43 -1.59 -8.35
CA TYR A 246 21.50 -2.50 -7.66
C TYR A 246 20.85 -3.44 -8.67
N ILE A 247 20.68 -4.68 -8.29
CA ILE A 247 20.18 -5.75 -9.17
C ILE A 247 19.12 -6.54 -8.40
N ARG A 248 17.96 -6.75 -8.99
CA ARG A 248 16.92 -7.59 -8.44
C ARG A 248 17.35 -9.06 -8.43
N PRO A 249 17.09 -9.83 -7.35
CA PRO A 249 17.46 -11.26 -7.27
C PRO A 249 16.93 -12.10 -8.42
N GLU A 250 15.70 -11.87 -8.87
CA GLU A 250 15.04 -12.60 -9.96
C GLU A 250 15.59 -12.27 -11.37
N LYS A 251 16.38 -11.19 -11.50
CA LYS A 251 17.04 -10.86 -12.77
C LYS A 251 18.38 -11.55 -12.95
N ILE A 252 18.84 -12.26 -11.93
CA ILE A 252 20.11 -12.97 -11.93
C ILE A 252 19.91 -14.37 -12.49
N LYS A 253 20.76 -14.78 -13.45
CA LYS A 253 20.73 -16.12 -14.02
C LYS A 253 22.01 -16.87 -13.69
N ILE A 254 21.87 -18.14 -13.33
CA ILE A 254 22.97 -19.08 -13.15
C ILE A 254 23.41 -19.55 -14.53
N VAL A 255 24.70 -19.50 -14.81
CA VAL A 255 25.32 -19.96 -16.05
C VAL A 255 26.47 -20.91 -15.76
N LYS A 256 26.95 -21.64 -16.79
CA LYS A 256 28.04 -22.59 -16.63
C LYS A 256 29.38 -21.90 -16.38
N GLU A 257 29.61 -20.78 -17.05
CA GLU A 257 30.86 -20.01 -16.95
C GLU A 257 30.58 -18.50 -16.95
N SER A 258 31.24 -17.78 -16.05
CA SER A 258 31.20 -16.31 -15.94
C SER A 258 32.33 -15.83 -15.04
N SER A 259 32.78 -14.60 -15.21
CA SER A 259 33.69 -13.92 -14.28
C SER A 259 33.08 -13.67 -12.91
N ASN A 260 31.75 -13.60 -12.82
CA ASN A 260 31.04 -13.35 -11.56
C ASN A 260 30.79 -14.68 -10.85
N LYS A 261 31.62 -14.99 -9.86
CA LYS A 261 31.51 -16.21 -9.04
C LYS A 261 30.94 -15.87 -7.68
N VAL A 262 29.90 -16.61 -7.25
CA VAL A 262 29.31 -16.49 -5.92
C VAL A 262 29.81 -17.62 -5.04
N ILE A 263 30.24 -17.27 -3.83
CA ILE A 263 30.49 -18.22 -2.76
C ILE A 263 29.16 -18.42 -2.04
N VAL A 264 28.58 -19.62 -2.13
CA VAL A 264 27.28 -19.93 -1.55
C VAL A 264 27.40 -20.19 -0.04
N ASP A 265 26.69 -19.39 0.74
CA ASP A 265 26.62 -19.52 2.20
C ASP A 265 25.41 -20.37 2.62
N LYS A 266 24.23 -20.09 2.05
CA LYS A 266 22.96 -20.71 2.44
C LYS A 266 22.07 -20.97 1.24
N CYS A 267 21.30 -22.06 1.33
CA CYS A 267 20.33 -22.44 0.30
C CYS A 267 19.02 -22.83 1.00
N PHE A 268 17.92 -22.12 0.70
CA PHE A 268 16.60 -22.34 1.29
C PHE A 268 15.61 -22.77 0.22
N PHE A 269 14.92 -23.89 0.44
CA PHE A 269 13.81 -24.28 -0.42
C PHE A 269 12.56 -23.48 -0.11
N GLN A 270 11.94 -22.87 -1.11
CA GLN A 270 10.73 -22.04 -0.98
C GLN A 270 9.52 -22.62 -1.73
N GLY A 271 9.47 -23.94 -1.91
CA GLY A 271 8.39 -24.65 -2.60
C GLY A 271 8.62 -24.74 -4.10
N LYS A 272 8.64 -23.64 -4.84
CA LYS A 272 8.84 -23.61 -6.29
C LYS A 272 10.32 -23.55 -6.70
N GLU A 273 11.14 -22.92 -5.87
CA GLU A 273 12.52 -22.59 -6.16
C GLU A 273 13.37 -22.54 -4.90
N TYR A 274 14.66 -22.45 -5.06
CA TYR A 274 15.62 -22.27 -3.98
C TYR A 274 16.06 -20.81 -3.93
N LYS A 275 15.90 -20.15 -2.76
CA LYS A 275 16.55 -18.88 -2.47
C LYS A 275 17.97 -19.16 -1.99
N ILE A 276 18.95 -18.73 -2.77
CA ILE A 276 20.38 -18.95 -2.51
C ILE A 276 20.94 -17.63 -2.00
N LYS A 277 21.68 -17.68 -0.87
CA LYS A 277 22.44 -16.56 -0.34
C LYS A 277 23.91 -16.86 -0.41
N GLY A 278 24.72 -15.87 -0.75
CA GLY A 278 26.17 -16.00 -0.88
C GLY A 278 26.84 -14.65 -1.03
N LYS A 279 28.15 -14.68 -1.30
CA LYS A 279 28.96 -13.46 -1.43
C LYS A 279 29.61 -13.34 -2.80
N ILE A 280 29.59 -12.13 -3.36
CA ILE A 280 30.37 -11.73 -4.54
C ILE A 280 31.20 -10.53 -4.14
N ASN A 281 32.53 -10.59 -4.27
CA ASN A 281 33.44 -9.48 -3.98
C ASN A 281 33.19 -8.83 -2.62
N GLY A 282 32.84 -9.63 -1.60
CA GLY A 282 32.56 -9.15 -0.24
C GLY A 282 31.12 -8.65 0.02
N PHE A 283 30.31 -8.47 -1.01
CA PHE A 283 28.90 -8.07 -0.87
C PHE A 283 28.00 -9.30 -0.70
N ASP A 284 26.99 -9.19 0.16
CA ASP A 284 25.96 -10.21 0.33
C ASP A 284 25.00 -10.18 -0.87
N TRP A 285 24.83 -11.34 -1.49
CA TRP A 285 23.96 -11.53 -2.63
C TRP A 285 22.91 -12.60 -2.38
N GLN A 286 21.76 -12.45 -3.03
CA GLN A 286 20.71 -13.45 -3.07
C GLN A 286 20.16 -13.58 -4.48
N PHE A 287 19.78 -14.80 -4.87
CA PHE A 287 19.19 -15.09 -6.17
C PHE A 287 18.35 -16.36 -6.10
N PHE A 288 17.60 -16.64 -7.14
CA PHE A 288 16.71 -17.79 -7.21
C PHE A 288 17.20 -18.83 -8.18
N SER A 289 16.92 -20.11 -7.88
CA SER A 289 17.32 -21.25 -8.71
C SER A 289 16.30 -22.38 -8.60
N ASN A 290 16.05 -23.06 -9.72
CA ASN A 290 15.23 -24.28 -9.73
C ASN A 290 15.96 -25.51 -9.19
N LYS A 291 17.28 -25.41 -8.92
CA LYS A 291 18.11 -26.48 -8.40
C LYS A 291 18.82 -26.05 -7.12
N PRO A 292 19.02 -26.96 -6.15
CA PRO A 292 19.76 -26.62 -4.95
C PRO A 292 21.23 -26.33 -5.27
N ALA A 293 21.80 -25.32 -4.61
CA ALA A 293 23.25 -25.13 -4.60
C ALA A 293 23.88 -26.00 -3.52
N LYS A 294 24.98 -26.70 -3.84
CA LYS A 294 25.72 -27.54 -2.88
C LYS A 294 26.49 -26.66 -1.88
N LYS A 295 26.50 -27.03 -0.60
CA LYS A 295 27.31 -26.42 0.49
C LYS A 295 28.61 -27.20 0.68
N PRO A 296 29.62 -26.58 1.35
CA PRO A 296 30.14 -25.24 1.20
C PRO A 296 31.15 -25.22 0.04
N VAL A 297 31.19 -24.13 -0.73
CA VAL A 297 32.13 -23.95 -1.86
C VAL A 297 31.61 -24.56 -3.17
N SER A 298 30.39 -24.28 -3.58
CA SER A 298 30.12 -24.31 -5.00
C SER A 298 30.15 -22.87 -5.54
N TYR A 299 31.13 -22.59 -6.38
CA TYR A 299 31.11 -21.38 -7.17
C TYR A 299 29.98 -21.49 -8.18
N THR A 300 29.00 -20.60 -8.08
CA THR A 300 27.96 -20.49 -9.08
C THR A 300 28.26 -19.28 -9.95
N HIS A 301 28.38 -19.49 -11.24
CA HIS A 301 28.63 -18.43 -12.20
C HIS A 301 27.31 -17.70 -12.48
N LEU A 302 27.30 -16.39 -12.44
CA LEU A 302 26.11 -15.58 -12.64
C LEU A 302 26.28 -14.64 -13.84
N THR A 303 25.20 -14.46 -14.61
CA THR A 303 25.09 -13.35 -15.55
C THR A 303 24.32 -12.21 -14.90
N LEU A 304 24.81 -11.00 -15.11
CA LEU A 304 24.15 -9.78 -14.70
C LEU A 304 23.23 -9.30 -15.82
N PRO A 305 22.07 -8.73 -15.51
CA PRO A 305 21.19 -8.16 -16.53
C PRO A 305 21.89 -7.00 -17.25
N THR A 306 21.56 -6.81 -18.53
CA THR A 306 22.07 -5.70 -19.34
C THR A 306 21.59 -4.33 -18.84
N ARG A 307 20.39 -4.25 -18.24
CA ARG A 307 19.91 -3.07 -17.53
C ARG A 307 20.16 -3.25 -16.03
N LYS A 308 21.02 -2.42 -15.48
CA LYS A 308 21.28 -2.30 -14.05
C LYS A 308 20.50 -1.10 -13.52
N LEU A 309 19.91 -1.23 -12.32
CA LEU A 309 19.39 -0.06 -11.63
C LEU A 309 20.58 0.83 -11.25
N VAL A 310 20.73 1.94 -11.93
CA VAL A 310 21.67 3.00 -11.54
C VAL A 310 20.94 3.91 -10.58
N VAL A 311 21.41 4.00 -9.37
CA VAL A 311 20.84 4.87 -8.34
C VAL A 311 21.90 5.84 -7.86
#